data_d07f40122a60b87374b4e4a4decf7d13
#
_entry.id   d07f40122a60b87374b4e4a4decf7d13
#
_cell.length_a   1.000
_cell.length_b   1.000
_cell.length_c   1.000
_cell.angle_alpha   90.00
_cell.angle_beta   90.00
_cell.angle_gamma   90.00
#
_symmetry.space_group_name_H-M   'P 1'
#
loop_
_entity.id
_entity.type
_entity.pdbx_description
1 polymer ?
#
loop_
_entity_poly.entity_id
_entity_poly.type
_entity_poly.pdbx_seq_one_letter_code
_entity_poly.pdbx_strand_id
1 'polypeptide(L)'
;MKYLPVIYVSAALIVGSCNQKKIEQIPVKKTPNIMVADVQKKISAKVNILLLDVRTATEFDGPLGHIAGAVLLPVQELEQRIDELNEHKEKEIIVICRSGNRSQTGTRILISHGFNAVNMLGGMKAWNDLQ
;
A
#
# COMPACT_ATOMS: atom_id res chain seq x y z
N MET A 1 -20.90 -68.54 -46.73
CA MET A 1 -20.24 -67.89 -45.57
C MET A 1 -20.26 -66.40 -45.80
N LYS A 2 -21.11 -65.72 -45.10
CA LYS A 2 -21.27 -64.26 -45.22
C LYS A 2 -20.52 -63.61 -44.03
N TYR A 3 -19.44 -62.93 -44.30
CA TYR A 3 -18.72 -62.13 -43.31
C TYR A 3 -19.43 -60.77 -43.15
N LEU A 4 -19.95 -60.49 -41.94
CA LEU A 4 -20.46 -59.20 -41.57
C LEU A 4 -19.28 -58.29 -41.13
N PRO A 5 -19.19 -57.07 -41.63
CA PRO A 5 -18.16 -56.17 -41.16
C PRO A 5 -18.52 -55.62 -39.79
N VAL A 6 -17.56 -55.74 -38.85
CA VAL A 6 -17.62 -55.13 -37.54
C VAL A 6 -17.37 -53.63 -37.72
N ILE A 7 -18.41 -52.83 -37.42
CA ILE A 7 -18.27 -51.37 -37.40
C ILE A 7 -17.66 -50.98 -36.06
N TYR A 8 -16.39 -50.52 -36.08
CA TYR A 8 -15.78 -49.85 -34.96
C TYR A 8 -16.31 -48.45 -34.84
N VAL A 9 -17.16 -48.20 -33.84
CA VAL A 9 -17.54 -46.88 -33.44
C VAL A 9 -16.43 -46.29 -32.59
N SER A 10 -15.61 -45.46 -33.19
CA SER A 10 -14.60 -44.64 -32.45
C SER A 10 -15.30 -43.60 -31.63
N ALA A 11 -15.39 -43.81 -30.30
CA ALA A 11 -15.81 -42.76 -29.39
C ALA A 11 -14.70 -41.69 -29.30
N ALA A 12 -14.93 -40.57 -29.94
CA ALA A 12 -14.09 -39.36 -29.78
C ALA A 12 -14.33 -38.78 -28.37
N LEU A 13 -13.36 -39.01 -27.48
CA LEU A 13 -13.33 -38.26 -26.20
C LEU A 13 -13.01 -36.79 -26.48
N ILE A 14 -14.03 -35.96 -26.39
CA ILE A 14 -13.85 -34.51 -26.37
C ILE A 14 -13.22 -34.16 -25.01
N VAL A 15 -11.91 -34.02 -25.01
CA VAL A 15 -11.19 -33.46 -23.85
C VAL A 15 -11.52 -31.98 -23.85
N GLY A 16 -12.47 -31.59 -22.99
CA GLY A 16 -12.77 -30.19 -22.75
C GLY A 16 -11.50 -29.50 -22.24
N SER A 17 -10.91 -28.69 -23.10
CA SER A 17 -9.81 -27.79 -22.73
C SER A 17 -10.37 -26.76 -21.76
N CYS A 18 -10.24 -27.00 -20.46
CA CYS A 18 -10.38 -25.95 -19.47
C CYS A 18 -9.29 -24.90 -19.72
N ASN A 19 -9.67 -23.83 -20.40
CA ASN A 19 -8.85 -22.64 -20.53
C ASN A 19 -8.70 -22.00 -19.14
N GLN A 20 -7.78 -22.52 -18.33
CA GLN A 20 -7.36 -21.83 -17.12
C GLN A 20 -6.66 -20.54 -17.58
N LYS A 21 -7.39 -19.43 -17.57
CA LYS A 21 -6.79 -18.11 -17.61
C LYS A 21 -5.75 -18.06 -16.48
N LYS A 22 -4.49 -18.17 -16.89
CA LYS A 22 -3.34 -17.90 -16.02
C LYS A 22 -3.57 -16.50 -15.46
N ILE A 23 -3.96 -16.44 -14.20
CA ILE A 23 -4.00 -15.16 -13.46
C ILE A 23 -2.54 -14.75 -13.41
N GLU A 24 -2.14 -13.86 -14.31
CA GLU A 24 -0.86 -13.16 -14.20
C GLU A 24 -0.89 -12.46 -12.86
N GLN A 25 -0.06 -12.95 -11.94
CA GLN A 25 0.16 -12.29 -10.67
C GLN A 25 0.80 -10.95 -11.00
N ILE A 26 -0.01 -9.89 -10.94
CA ILE A 26 0.49 -8.53 -10.99
C ILE A 26 1.54 -8.44 -9.86
N PRO A 27 2.81 -8.14 -10.17
CA PRO A 27 3.82 -8.05 -9.13
C PRO A 27 3.37 -7.00 -8.12
N VAL A 28 3.10 -7.42 -6.89
CA VAL A 28 2.79 -6.49 -5.79
C VAL A 28 4.04 -5.65 -5.59
N LYS A 29 4.04 -4.46 -6.16
CA LYS A 29 5.15 -3.52 -6.03
C LYS A 29 5.35 -3.28 -4.54
N LYS A 30 6.50 -3.69 -4.03
CA LYS A 30 6.83 -3.55 -2.60
C LYS A 30 6.64 -2.08 -2.19
N THR A 31 5.86 -1.85 -1.15
CA THR A 31 5.64 -0.50 -0.62
C THR A 31 6.98 0.10 -0.21
N PRO A 32 7.35 1.28 -0.71
CA PRO A 32 8.60 1.92 -0.30
C PRO A 32 8.56 2.29 1.19
N ASN A 33 9.67 2.09 1.88
CA ASN A 33 9.79 2.31 3.31
C ASN A 33 10.95 3.25 3.64
N ILE A 34 10.82 3.97 4.75
CA ILE A 34 11.85 4.81 5.34
C ILE A 34 12.00 4.50 6.83
N MET A 35 13.21 4.51 7.34
CA MET A 35 13.48 4.34 8.77
C MET A 35 13.21 5.62 9.55
N VAL A 36 12.76 5.50 10.80
CA VAL A 36 12.52 6.66 11.69
C VAL A 36 13.75 7.57 11.78
N ALA A 37 14.94 7.00 11.91
CA ALA A 37 16.19 7.77 11.98
C ALA A 37 16.42 8.65 10.73
N ASP A 38 16.03 8.17 9.56
CA ASP A 38 16.18 8.95 8.32
C ASP A 38 15.09 10.01 8.20
N VAL A 39 13.89 9.76 8.73
CA VAL A 39 12.85 10.81 8.88
C VAL A 39 13.34 11.94 9.77
N GLN A 40 13.95 11.61 10.93
CA GLN A 40 14.53 12.61 11.83
C GLN A 40 15.61 13.44 11.14
N LYS A 41 16.49 12.81 10.35
CA LYS A 41 17.51 13.53 9.56
C LYS A 41 16.86 14.49 8.54
N LYS A 42 15.82 14.04 7.83
CA LYS A 42 15.11 14.90 6.86
C LYS A 42 14.48 16.12 7.53
N ILE A 43 13.85 15.93 8.69
CA ILE A 43 13.27 17.02 9.48
C ILE A 43 14.36 18.01 9.94
N SER A 44 15.44 17.50 10.50
CA SER A 44 16.56 18.30 10.97
C SER A 44 17.23 19.10 9.84
N ALA A 45 17.31 18.52 8.65
CA ALA A 45 17.86 19.16 7.44
C ALA A 45 16.82 20.08 6.75
N LYS A 46 15.61 20.23 7.31
CA LYS A 46 14.52 21.05 6.74
C LYS A 46 14.18 20.66 5.29
N VAL A 47 14.24 19.39 4.97
CA VAL A 47 13.82 18.88 3.66
C VAL A 47 12.34 19.16 3.46
N ASN A 48 11.95 19.57 2.25
CA ASN A 48 10.55 19.87 1.93
C ASN A 48 9.73 18.58 1.78
N ILE A 49 9.25 18.05 2.88
CA ILE A 49 8.45 16.83 2.99
C ILE A 49 7.08 17.15 3.59
N LEU A 50 6.10 16.27 3.35
CA LEU A 50 4.86 16.26 4.10
C LEU A 50 4.87 15.05 5.06
N LEU A 51 4.65 15.29 6.34
CA LEU A 51 4.40 14.26 7.33
C LEU A 51 2.88 14.02 7.40
N LEU A 52 2.42 12.85 6.98
CA LEU A 52 1.00 12.50 6.94
C LEU A 52 0.69 11.40 7.95
N ASP A 53 0.01 11.76 9.02
CA ASP A 53 -0.45 10.83 10.04
C ASP A 53 -1.83 10.27 9.65
N VAL A 54 -1.90 8.96 9.43
CA VAL A 54 -3.12 8.28 8.98
C VAL A 54 -3.84 7.56 10.12
N ARG A 55 -3.50 7.88 11.36
CA ARG A 55 -4.19 7.38 12.56
C ARG A 55 -5.52 8.10 12.77
N THR A 56 -6.22 7.76 13.84
CA THR A 56 -7.40 8.49 14.30
C THR A 56 -7.00 9.78 15.05
N ALA A 57 -7.94 10.73 15.16
CA ALA A 57 -7.73 11.94 15.96
C ALA A 57 -7.39 11.61 17.42
N THR A 58 -8.05 10.61 18.00
CA THR A 58 -7.79 10.16 19.37
C THR A 58 -6.36 9.64 19.55
N GLU A 59 -5.82 8.92 18.58
CA GLU A 59 -4.44 8.45 18.63
C GLU A 59 -3.43 9.60 18.41
N PHE A 60 -3.77 10.55 17.55
CA PHE A 60 -2.93 11.71 17.23
C PHE A 60 -2.65 12.56 18.48
N ASP A 61 -3.66 12.78 19.30
CA ASP A 61 -3.59 13.52 20.55
C ASP A 61 -3.40 12.61 21.78
N GLY A 62 -3.19 11.31 21.55
CA GLY A 62 -3.06 10.31 22.60
C GLY A 62 -1.64 10.17 23.18
N PRO A 63 -1.38 9.08 23.94
CA PRO A 63 -0.12 8.89 24.69
C PRO A 63 1.14 8.90 23.83
N LEU A 64 1.08 8.46 22.57
CA LEU A 64 2.23 8.48 21.66
C LEU A 64 2.45 9.87 21.03
N GLY A 65 1.52 10.80 21.20
CA GLY A 65 1.59 12.11 20.57
C GLY A 65 1.64 12.01 19.02
N HIS A 66 2.18 13.03 18.39
CA HIS A 66 2.42 13.09 16.96
C HIS A 66 3.70 13.87 16.66
N ILE A 67 4.23 13.71 15.46
CA ILE A 67 5.42 14.46 15.02
C ILE A 67 5.00 15.91 14.73
N ALA A 68 5.78 16.85 15.22
CA ALA A 68 5.52 18.28 15.00
C ALA A 68 5.40 18.60 13.50
N GLY A 69 4.33 19.30 13.12
CA GLY A 69 4.04 19.64 11.73
C GLY A 69 3.34 18.55 10.92
N ALA A 70 3.04 17.38 11.53
CA ALA A 70 2.28 16.34 10.86
C ALA A 70 0.83 16.77 10.60
N VAL A 71 0.32 16.44 9.43
CA VAL A 71 -1.08 16.61 9.03
C VAL A 71 -1.82 15.32 9.32
N LEU A 72 -2.96 15.40 9.99
CA LEU A 72 -3.83 14.26 10.27
C LEU A 72 -4.83 14.06 9.14
N LEU A 73 -4.81 12.86 8.56
CA LEU A 73 -5.83 12.40 7.62
C LEU A 73 -6.00 10.88 7.78
N PRO A 74 -7.01 10.44 8.54
CA PRO A 74 -7.21 9.01 8.83
C PRO A 74 -7.27 8.15 7.57
N VAL A 75 -6.65 6.96 7.60
CA VAL A 75 -6.58 6.07 6.44
C VAL A 75 -7.95 5.71 5.87
N GLN A 76 -8.98 5.62 6.71
CA GLN A 76 -10.36 5.33 6.31
C GLN A 76 -10.98 6.44 5.45
N GLU A 77 -10.51 7.66 5.59
CA GLU A 77 -10.98 8.84 4.87
C GLU A 77 -10.06 9.24 3.72
N LEU A 78 -8.84 8.68 3.69
CA LEU A 78 -7.77 9.12 2.80
C LEU A 78 -8.17 9.13 1.32
N GLU A 79 -8.79 8.05 0.85
CA GLU A 79 -9.16 7.95 -0.57
C GLU A 79 -10.24 8.94 -0.97
N GLN A 80 -11.20 9.20 -0.08
CA GLN A 80 -12.29 10.17 -0.32
C GLN A 80 -11.82 11.62 -0.25
N ARG A 81 -10.74 11.87 0.50
CA ARG A 81 -10.19 13.20 0.75
C ARG A 81 -8.84 13.43 0.09
N ILE A 82 -8.48 12.57 -0.86
CA ILE A 82 -7.16 12.59 -1.51
C ILE A 82 -6.85 13.95 -2.19
N ASP A 83 -7.87 14.63 -2.69
CA ASP A 83 -7.72 15.92 -3.36
C ASP A 83 -7.23 17.04 -2.43
N GLU A 84 -7.42 16.90 -1.12
CA GLU A 84 -6.87 17.84 -0.13
C GLU A 84 -5.33 17.87 -0.13
N LEU A 85 -4.70 16.82 -0.70
CA LEU A 85 -3.25 16.67 -0.78
C LEU A 85 -2.67 17.14 -2.13
N ASN A 86 -3.48 17.64 -3.06
CA ASN A 86 -3.03 17.97 -4.40
C ASN A 86 -1.89 19.02 -4.44
N GLU A 87 -1.86 19.95 -3.51
CA GLU A 87 -0.77 20.95 -3.39
C GLU A 87 0.58 20.34 -2.96
N HIS A 88 0.58 19.06 -2.52
CA HIS A 88 1.76 18.36 -2.05
C HIS A 88 2.29 17.30 -3.03
N LYS A 89 1.80 17.27 -4.28
CA LYS A 89 2.21 16.27 -5.29
C LYS A 89 3.70 16.28 -5.59
N GLU A 90 4.34 17.44 -5.49
CA GLU A 90 5.78 17.60 -5.72
C GLU A 90 6.65 17.26 -4.48
N LYS A 91 6.01 16.99 -3.34
CA LYS A 91 6.71 16.64 -2.10
C LYS A 91 6.78 15.13 -1.91
N GLU A 92 7.82 14.68 -1.21
CA GLU A 92 7.80 13.34 -0.64
C GLU A 92 6.85 13.33 0.56
N ILE A 93 5.89 12.41 0.55
CA ILE A 93 4.93 12.24 1.66
C ILE A 93 5.39 11.06 2.51
N ILE A 94 5.73 11.33 3.77
CA ILE A 94 6.06 10.30 4.74
C ILE A 94 4.79 9.94 5.50
N VAL A 95 4.32 8.71 5.30
CA VAL A 95 3.06 8.22 5.87
C VAL A 95 3.31 7.53 7.20
N ILE A 96 2.59 7.96 8.22
CA ILE A 96 2.82 7.61 9.62
C ILE A 96 1.56 6.96 10.19
N CYS A 97 1.75 5.85 10.91
CA CYS A 97 0.71 5.31 11.79
C CYS A 97 1.30 4.87 13.13
N ARG A 98 0.60 4.02 13.88
CA ARG A 98 1.07 3.58 15.19
C ARG A 98 2.30 2.65 15.09
N SER A 99 2.25 1.65 14.21
CA SER A 99 3.26 0.57 14.10
C SER A 99 3.72 0.25 12.67
N GLY A 100 3.20 0.97 11.65
CA GLY A 100 3.62 0.82 10.26
C GLY A 100 2.65 0.04 9.35
N ASN A 101 1.54 -0.53 9.85
CA ASN A 101 0.61 -1.34 9.04
C ASN A 101 -0.38 -0.48 8.26
N ARG A 102 -1.11 0.41 8.92
CA ARG A 102 -2.07 1.32 8.27
C ARG A 102 -1.38 2.28 7.30
N SER A 103 -0.18 2.73 7.65
CA SER A 103 0.64 3.59 6.80
C SER A 103 1.09 2.90 5.51
N GLN A 104 1.30 1.58 5.49
CA GLN A 104 1.52 0.85 4.24
C GLN A 104 0.30 0.95 3.31
N THR A 105 -0.90 0.81 3.85
CA THR A 105 -2.14 0.97 3.09
C THR A 105 -2.27 2.39 2.57
N GLY A 106 -2.07 3.39 3.43
CA GLY A 106 -2.06 4.81 3.04
C GLY A 106 -1.03 5.12 1.95
N THR A 107 0.18 4.58 2.07
CA THR A 107 1.23 4.75 1.06
C THR A 107 0.81 4.18 -0.30
N ARG A 108 0.20 3.00 -0.34
CA ARG A 108 -0.29 2.41 -1.60
C ARG A 108 -1.41 3.23 -2.23
N ILE A 109 -2.35 3.73 -1.44
CA ILE A 109 -3.41 4.63 -1.91
C ILE A 109 -2.80 5.88 -2.55
N LEU A 110 -1.88 6.54 -1.86
CA LEU A 110 -1.21 7.74 -2.35
C LEU A 110 -0.46 7.48 -3.67
N ILE A 111 0.32 6.41 -3.75
CA ILE A 111 1.06 6.04 -4.97
C ILE A 111 0.10 5.77 -6.13
N SER A 112 -1.03 5.10 -5.90
CA SER A 112 -2.03 4.85 -6.94
C SER A 112 -2.66 6.13 -7.49
N HIS A 113 -2.66 7.22 -6.71
CA HIS A 113 -3.13 8.54 -7.11
C HIS A 113 -2.00 9.50 -7.58
N GLY A 114 -0.81 8.96 -7.83
CA GLY A 114 0.31 9.71 -8.42
C GLY A 114 1.15 10.53 -7.43
N PHE A 115 1.01 10.28 -6.12
CA PHE A 115 1.85 10.92 -5.11
C PHE A 115 3.17 10.16 -4.90
N ASN A 116 4.21 10.88 -4.51
CA ASN A 116 5.47 10.30 -4.05
C ASN A 116 5.37 10.02 -2.55
N ALA A 117 5.03 8.80 -2.18
CA ALA A 117 4.77 8.43 -0.79
C ALA A 117 5.66 7.27 -0.32
N VAL A 118 6.02 7.30 0.96
CA VAL A 118 6.87 6.30 1.62
C VAL A 118 6.33 6.01 3.03
N ASN A 119 6.35 4.74 3.41
CA ASN A 119 5.88 4.28 4.71
C ASN A 119 6.96 4.43 5.78
N MET A 120 6.69 5.12 6.89
CA MET A 120 7.58 5.16 8.04
C MET A 120 7.51 3.84 8.82
N LEU A 121 8.58 3.05 8.75
CA LEU A 121 8.69 1.76 9.44
C LEU A 121 8.61 1.93 10.95
N GLY A 122 7.82 1.06 11.59
CA GLY A 122 7.64 1.04 13.03
C GLY A 122 6.72 2.13 13.58
N GLY A 123 6.35 3.12 12.77
CA GLY A 123 5.39 4.16 13.12
C GLY A 123 5.75 4.99 14.35
N MET A 124 4.74 5.52 15.03
CA MET A 124 4.93 6.35 16.23
C MET A 124 5.54 5.59 17.41
N LYS A 125 5.40 4.26 17.46
CA LYS A 125 6.08 3.45 18.48
C LYS A 125 7.59 3.56 18.32
N ALA A 126 8.11 3.27 17.11
CA ALA A 126 9.54 3.39 16.82
C ALA A 126 10.04 4.83 16.90
N TRP A 127 9.20 5.82 16.56
CA TRP A 127 9.53 7.23 16.73
C TRP A 127 9.80 7.58 18.18
N ASN A 128 8.93 7.14 19.10
CA ASN A 128 9.09 7.42 20.55
C ASN A 128 10.26 6.64 21.17
N ASP A 129 10.58 5.45 20.66
CA ASP A 129 11.73 4.67 21.14
C ASP A 129 13.08 5.31 20.85
N LEU A 130 13.13 6.25 19.89
CA LEU A 130 14.35 6.99 19.52
C LEU A 130 14.45 8.39 20.18
N GLN A 131 13.47 8.77 21.02
CA GLN A 131 13.51 10.03 21.77
C GLN A 131 14.21 9.81 23.11
#